data_1721dc7368417e9effab33fe62f11602
#
_entry.id   1721dc7368417e9effab33fe62f11602
#
_cell.length_a   1.000
_cell.length_b   1.000
_cell.length_c   1.000
_cell.angle_alpha   90.00
_cell.angle_beta   90.00
_cell.angle_gamma   90.00
#
_symmetry.space_group_name_H-M   'P 1'
#
loop_
_entity.id
_entity.type
_entity.pdbx_description
1 polymer ?
#
loop_
_entity_poly.entity_id
_entity_poly.type
_entity_poly.pdbx_seq_one_letter_code
_entity_poly.pdbx_strand_id
1 'polypeptide(L)'
;VLVSEITAYYDEDSEEYAKIIKELISKKISVLEEEPKDEITEEFDASKVEAVSIDDFDNLPPSIKVDDPVRMYLKEIGKIPLLSLEDEKKYAKQVEEGQAARKQLDIIEADDNNTVPAEEYERLLDIAERGDDAKNKIAEANLRLVVSIAKKYTGRGLQFLDLIQEGNMGLLRAVDKFEEKKDFKFSTYATWWIRQAITRAVADQARTIRIPVHMVETINKLVRVQRQLVQEYGREATAEEIAKKMDITVEKVQAIQKIAQEPISLESPVGEEEDSSLGDFVADQTTLDPYEYTAKAKLREELDSVLATLTDREERVLRLRFGLLDGRQRTLEEVGKEVGPVAYTHLTLPTKRI
;
A
#
# COMPACT_ATOMS: atom_id res chain seq x y z
N VAL A 1 11.37 -31.65 3.08
CA VAL A 1 12.63 -32.03 2.43
C VAL A 1 12.41 -31.93 0.94
N LEU A 2 13.34 -31.29 0.22
CA LEU A 2 13.28 -31.15 -1.23
C LEU A 2 13.81 -32.41 -1.92
N VAL A 3 13.18 -32.77 -3.03
CA VAL A 3 13.68 -33.86 -3.88
C VAL A 3 15.12 -33.59 -4.30
N SER A 4 15.44 -32.33 -4.65
CA SER A 4 16.79 -31.89 -5.03
C SER A 4 17.86 -32.10 -3.94
N GLU A 5 17.48 -32.06 -2.66
CA GLU A 5 18.39 -32.36 -1.54
C GLU A 5 18.66 -33.85 -1.41
N ILE A 6 17.69 -34.69 -1.75
CA ILE A 6 17.82 -36.15 -1.71
C ILE A 6 18.61 -36.62 -2.93
N THR A 7 18.35 -36.07 -4.12
CA THR A 7 19.07 -36.41 -5.37
C THR A 7 20.51 -35.94 -5.37
N ALA A 8 20.88 -34.97 -4.52
CA ALA A 8 22.31 -34.59 -4.33
C ALA A 8 23.17 -35.69 -3.69
N TYR A 9 22.52 -36.64 -2.98
CA TYR A 9 23.20 -37.74 -2.26
C TYR A 9 22.87 -39.13 -2.80
N TYR A 10 21.71 -39.29 -3.47
CA TYR A 10 21.22 -40.59 -3.93
C TYR A 10 20.65 -40.45 -5.35
N ASP A 11 20.99 -41.38 -6.25
CA ASP A 11 20.43 -41.41 -7.60
C ASP A 11 18.95 -41.80 -7.56
N GLU A 12 18.12 -41.12 -8.36
CA GLU A 12 16.66 -41.30 -8.42
C GLU A 12 16.24 -42.76 -8.73
N ASP A 13 17.06 -43.49 -9.48
CA ASP A 13 16.84 -44.90 -9.87
C ASP A 13 17.34 -45.91 -8.83
N SER A 14 17.88 -45.46 -7.68
CA SER A 14 18.41 -46.35 -6.67
C SER A 14 17.34 -46.91 -5.72
N GLU A 15 17.49 -48.18 -5.31
CA GLU A 15 16.62 -48.79 -4.28
C GLU A 15 16.70 -48.05 -2.92
N GLU A 16 17.80 -47.38 -2.67
CA GLU A 16 18.03 -46.60 -1.45
C GLU A 16 17.19 -45.32 -1.43
N TYR A 17 17.08 -44.62 -2.56
CA TYR A 17 16.20 -43.45 -2.75
C TYR A 17 14.73 -43.82 -2.43
N ALA A 18 14.24 -44.91 -2.97
CA ALA A 18 12.88 -45.39 -2.72
C ALA A 18 12.62 -45.77 -1.25
N LYS A 19 13.63 -46.26 -0.52
CA LYS A 19 13.54 -46.56 0.91
C LYS A 19 13.47 -45.29 1.75
N ILE A 20 14.29 -44.31 1.42
CA ILE A 20 14.33 -43.02 2.14
C ILE A 20 13.03 -42.26 1.97
N ILE A 21 12.45 -42.19 0.76
CA ILE A 21 11.16 -41.56 0.52
C ILE A 21 10.06 -42.23 1.35
N LYS A 22 10.04 -43.56 1.38
CA LYS A 22 9.05 -44.31 2.20
C LYS A 22 9.25 -44.02 3.69
N GLU A 23 10.45 -43.90 4.16
CA GLU A 23 10.73 -43.61 5.57
C GLU A 23 10.35 -42.15 5.92
N LEU A 24 10.58 -41.20 5.06
CA LEU A 24 10.15 -39.79 5.22
C LEU A 24 8.63 -39.68 5.25
N ILE A 25 7.92 -40.37 4.35
CA ILE A 25 6.46 -40.39 4.33
C ILE A 25 5.92 -41.07 5.61
N SER A 26 6.55 -42.16 6.11
CA SER A 26 6.15 -42.81 7.36
C SER A 26 6.30 -41.91 8.57
N LYS A 27 7.27 -40.99 8.56
CA LYS A 27 7.50 -39.96 9.58
C LYS A 27 6.65 -38.72 9.39
N LYS A 28 5.69 -38.73 8.45
CA LYS A 28 4.83 -37.58 8.07
C LYS A 28 5.61 -36.34 7.61
N ILE A 29 6.77 -36.52 7.02
CA ILE A 29 7.56 -35.44 6.43
C ILE A 29 7.17 -35.37 4.95
N SER A 30 6.63 -34.23 4.51
CA SER A 30 6.29 -34.01 3.11
C SER A 30 7.58 -33.86 2.27
N VAL A 31 7.64 -34.62 1.19
CA VAL A 31 8.70 -34.51 0.18
C VAL A 31 8.14 -33.66 -0.94
N LEU A 32 8.80 -32.53 -1.24
CA LEU A 32 8.39 -31.57 -2.24
C LEU A 32 9.34 -31.65 -3.44
N GLU A 33 8.78 -31.68 -4.63
CA GLU A 33 9.58 -31.75 -5.88
C GLU A 33 10.33 -30.44 -6.15
N GLU A 34 9.78 -29.31 -5.72
CA GLU A 34 10.42 -28.00 -5.82
C GLU A 34 10.28 -27.25 -4.48
N GLU A 35 11.24 -26.32 -4.20
CA GLU A 35 11.04 -25.36 -3.12
C GLU A 35 9.69 -24.66 -3.32
N PRO A 36 8.88 -24.46 -2.26
CA PRO A 36 7.70 -23.63 -2.37
C PRO A 36 8.14 -22.27 -2.83
N LYS A 37 7.95 -21.99 -4.11
CA LYS A 37 8.25 -20.70 -4.73
C LYS A 37 7.43 -19.67 -3.97
N ASP A 38 8.10 -18.78 -3.28
CA ASP A 38 7.47 -17.62 -2.66
C ASP A 38 6.64 -16.90 -3.72
N GLU A 39 5.33 -16.87 -3.58
CA GLU A 39 4.41 -16.20 -4.51
C GLU A 39 4.76 -14.70 -4.74
N ILE A 40 5.65 -14.14 -3.92
CA ILE A 40 6.08 -12.73 -3.98
C ILE A 40 7.44 -12.57 -4.67
N THR A 41 8.27 -13.61 -4.70
CA THR A 41 9.62 -13.61 -5.29
C THR A 41 9.80 -14.69 -6.37
N GLU A 42 8.72 -15.14 -7.01
CA GLU A 42 8.93 -15.85 -8.28
C GLU A 42 9.83 -14.97 -9.13
N GLU A 43 11.01 -15.47 -9.49
CA GLU A 43 11.75 -14.99 -10.64
C GLU A 43 10.80 -15.14 -11.82
N PHE A 44 10.10 -14.06 -12.09
CA PHE A 44 9.12 -14.01 -13.15
C PHE A 44 9.91 -14.15 -14.46
N ASP A 45 9.87 -15.34 -15.00
CA ASP A 45 10.44 -15.60 -16.30
C ASP A 45 9.62 -14.83 -17.34
N ALA A 46 10.12 -13.64 -17.70
CA ALA A 46 9.48 -12.77 -18.67
C ALA A 46 9.32 -13.48 -20.03
N SER A 47 10.05 -14.56 -20.30
CA SER A 47 9.95 -15.37 -21.51
C SER A 47 8.68 -16.24 -21.52
N LYS A 48 8.07 -16.49 -20.33
CA LYS A 48 6.81 -17.26 -20.16
C LYS A 48 5.57 -16.36 -20.13
N VAL A 49 5.72 -15.03 -20.26
CA VAL A 49 4.59 -14.13 -20.44
C VAL A 49 4.18 -14.19 -21.90
N GLU A 50 3.49 -15.25 -22.28
CA GLU A 50 2.73 -15.25 -23.53
C GLU A 50 1.68 -14.14 -23.43
N ALA A 51 1.58 -13.35 -24.50
CA ALA A 51 0.54 -12.34 -24.61
C ALA A 51 -0.82 -13.06 -24.45
N VAL A 52 -1.51 -12.76 -23.36
CA VAL A 52 -2.80 -13.36 -23.04
C VAL A 52 -3.70 -13.29 -24.26
N SER A 53 -4.12 -14.44 -24.78
CA SER A 53 -5.06 -14.51 -25.89
C SER A 53 -6.44 -14.00 -25.45
N ILE A 54 -7.28 -13.57 -26.40
CA ILE A 54 -8.63 -13.07 -26.07
C ILE A 54 -9.45 -14.19 -25.37
N ASP A 55 -9.20 -15.44 -25.72
CA ASP A 55 -9.87 -16.62 -25.17
C ASP A 55 -9.48 -16.90 -23.68
N ASP A 56 -8.31 -16.41 -23.22
CA ASP A 56 -7.89 -16.53 -21.81
C ASP A 56 -8.66 -15.58 -20.88
N PHE A 57 -9.38 -14.59 -21.41
CA PHE A 57 -10.20 -13.70 -20.60
C PHE A 57 -11.48 -14.38 -20.07
N ASP A 58 -11.96 -15.43 -20.71
CA ASP A 58 -13.07 -16.26 -20.22
C ASP A 58 -12.65 -17.19 -19.08
N ASN A 59 -11.33 -17.40 -18.89
CA ASN A 59 -10.73 -18.23 -17.85
C ASN A 59 -10.13 -17.40 -16.69
N LEU A 60 -10.75 -16.26 -16.36
CA LEU A 60 -10.35 -15.48 -15.18
C LEU A 60 -10.63 -16.27 -13.88
N PRO A 61 -9.74 -16.17 -12.85
CA PRO A 61 -9.99 -16.81 -11.57
C PRO A 61 -11.35 -16.43 -11.00
N PRO A 62 -12.08 -17.33 -10.32
CA PRO A 62 -13.38 -17.03 -9.72
C PRO A 62 -13.34 -15.91 -8.66
N SER A 63 -12.15 -15.55 -8.18
CA SER A 63 -11.94 -14.42 -7.29
C SER A 63 -12.11 -13.06 -7.97
N ILE A 64 -12.10 -12.99 -9.31
CA ILE A 64 -12.33 -11.77 -10.07
C ILE A 64 -13.83 -11.68 -10.37
N LYS A 65 -14.52 -10.78 -9.68
CA LYS A 65 -15.87 -10.36 -10.12
C LYS A 65 -15.71 -9.63 -11.44
N VAL A 66 -16.10 -10.29 -12.52
CA VAL A 66 -16.03 -9.71 -13.86
C VAL A 66 -17.29 -8.88 -14.07
N ASP A 67 -17.25 -7.63 -13.63
CA ASP A 67 -18.29 -6.64 -13.88
C ASP A 67 -18.24 -6.16 -15.34
N ASP A 68 -19.34 -5.60 -15.85
CA ASP A 68 -19.41 -5.08 -17.23
C ASP A 68 -18.26 -4.12 -17.60
N PRO A 69 -17.78 -3.20 -16.72
CA PRO A 69 -16.64 -2.34 -17.03
C PRO A 69 -15.34 -3.09 -17.30
N VAL A 70 -15.08 -4.17 -16.54
CA VAL A 70 -13.88 -5.01 -16.74
C VAL A 70 -13.93 -5.68 -18.11
N ARG A 71 -15.07 -6.27 -18.48
CA ARG A 71 -15.26 -6.90 -19.79
C ARG A 71 -15.10 -5.92 -20.92
N MET A 72 -15.65 -4.73 -20.78
CA MET A 72 -15.54 -3.67 -21.79
C MET A 72 -14.08 -3.28 -22.00
N TYR A 73 -13.34 -3.02 -20.92
CA TYR A 73 -11.91 -2.70 -21.00
C TYR A 73 -11.10 -3.82 -21.67
N LEU A 74 -11.29 -5.07 -21.25
CA LEU A 74 -10.58 -6.22 -21.84
C LEU A 74 -10.87 -6.39 -23.33
N LYS A 75 -12.13 -6.16 -23.75
CA LYS A 75 -12.53 -6.20 -25.16
C LYS A 75 -11.89 -5.08 -25.98
N GLU A 76 -11.71 -3.90 -25.42
CA GLU A 76 -11.06 -2.77 -26.08
C GLU A 76 -9.57 -3.00 -26.29
N ILE A 77 -8.85 -3.39 -25.25
CA ILE A 77 -7.41 -3.67 -25.37
C ILE A 77 -7.12 -4.88 -26.27
N GLY A 78 -8.07 -5.81 -26.36
CA GLY A 78 -7.96 -6.98 -27.25
C GLY A 78 -7.96 -6.65 -28.74
N LYS A 79 -8.51 -5.51 -29.16
CA LYS A 79 -8.55 -5.04 -30.57
C LYS A 79 -7.20 -4.51 -31.05
N ILE A 80 -6.32 -4.13 -30.15
CA ILE A 80 -5.04 -3.51 -30.49
C ILE A 80 -4.05 -4.61 -30.87
N PRO A 81 -3.43 -4.54 -32.07
CA PRO A 81 -2.45 -5.53 -32.51
C PRO A 81 -1.17 -5.42 -31.70
N LEU A 82 -0.50 -6.55 -31.50
CA LEU A 82 0.82 -6.59 -30.87
C LEU A 82 1.86 -6.00 -31.81
N LEU A 83 2.86 -5.32 -31.25
CA LEU A 83 3.98 -4.76 -32.01
C LEU A 83 4.98 -5.86 -32.44
N SER A 84 5.55 -5.72 -33.61
CA SER A 84 6.72 -6.49 -34.02
C SER A 84 7.98 -5.92 -33.35
N LEU A 85 9.05 -6.71 -33.28
CA LEU A 85 10.32 -6.28 -32.68
C LEU A 85 10.95 -5.08 -33.46
N GLU A 86 10.71 -5.00 -34.75
CA GLU A 86 11.14 -3.88 -35.59
C GLU A 86 10.35 -2.61 -35.26
N ASP A 87 9.03 -2.74 -35.06
CA ASP A 87 8.17 -1.62 -34.69
C ASP A 87 8.48 -1.12 -33.28
N GLU A 88 8.75 -2.03 -32.31
CA GLU A 88 9.20 -1.65 -30.95
C GLU A 88 10.46 -0.78 -31.02
N LYS A 89 11.46 -1.18 -31.79
CA LYS A 89 12.70 -0.40 -31.96
C LYS A 89 12.46 0.94 -32.64
N LYS A 90 11.64 0.95 -33.67
CA LYS A 90 11.28 2.18 -34.41
C LYS A 90 10.58 3.19 -33.50
N TYR A 91 9.57 2.75 -32.77
CA TYR A 91 8.83 3.66 -31.87
C TYR A 91 9.69 4.08 -30.66
N ALA A 92 10.52 3.19 -30.09
CA ALA A 92 11.44 3.55 -29.02
C ALA A 92 12.40 4.68 -29.43
N LYS A 93 12.92 4.63 -30.65
CA LYS A 93 13.77 5.71 -31.21
C LYS A 93 12.99 7.03 -31.35
N GLN A 94 11.75 6.98 -31.83
CA GLN A 94 10.90 8.16 -31.93
C GLN A 94 10.59 8.77 -30.57
N VAL A 95 10.40 7.97 -29.53
CA VAL A 95 10.23 8.43 -28.15
C VAL A 95 11.49 9.13 -27.63
N GLU A 96 12.68 8.57 -27.87
CA GLU A 96 13.97 9.19 -27.47
C GLU A 96 14.18 10.55 -28.18
N GLU A 97 13.93 10.59 -29.50
CA GLU A 97 14.01 11.82 -30.30
C GLU A 97 12.99 12.88 -29.82
N GLY A 98 11.74 12.47 -29.54
CA GLY A 98 10.69 13.36 -29.02
C GLY A 98 10.99 13.92 -27.64
N GLN A 99 11.55 13.12 -26.73
CA GLN A 99 11.98 13.58 -25.41
C GLN A 99 13.16 14.57 -25.50
N ALA A 100 14.08 14.34 -26.45
CA ALA A 100 15.18 15.28 -26.68
C ALA A 100 14.66 16.63 -27.25
N ALA A 101 13.69 16.57 -28.19
CA ALA A 101 13.06 17.77 -28.74
C ALA A 101 12.28 18.55 -27.67
N ARG A 102 11.52 17.88 -26.78
CA ARG A 102 10.83 18.54 -25.65
C ARG A 102 11.79 19.27 -24.74
N LYS A 103 12.90 18.64 -24.34
CA LYS A 103 13.90 19.31 -23.51
C LYS A 103 14.48 20.56 -24.15
N GLN A 104 14.62 20.57 -25.49
CA GLN A 104 15.06 21.73 -26.22
C GLN A 104 13.97 22.83 -26.23
N LEU A 105 12.71 22.46 -26.42
CA LEU A 105 11.58 23.39 -26.35
C LEU A 105 11.45 24.00 -24.97
N ASP A 106 11.55 23.20 -23.89
CA ASP A 106 11.53 23.70 -22.50
C ASP A 106 12.65 24.72 -22.22
N ILE A 107 13.85 24.52 -22.79
CA ILE A 107 14.98 25.45 -22.68
C ILE A 107 14.69 26.73 -23.47
N ILE A 108 14.10 26.62 -24.67
CA ILE A 108 13.74 27.78 -25.51
C ILE A 108 12.63 28.61 -24.85
N GLU A 109 11.63 27.97 -24.24
CA GLU A 109 10.54 28.66 -23.54
C GLU A 109 10.98 29.31 -22.22
N ALA A 110 12.01 28.75 -21.56
CA ALA A 110 12.55 29.31 -20.31
C ALA A 110 13.47 30.51 -20.52
N ASP A 111 13.96 30.73 -21.74
CA ASP A 111 14.90 31.80 -22.06
C ASP A 111 14.26 32.86 -23.01
N ASP A 112 13.67 33.88 -22.42
CA ASP A 112 12.99 35.00 -23.13
C ASP A 112 13.86 35.71 -24.22
N ASN A 113 15.17 35.49 -24.19
CA ASN A 113 16.11 36.09 -25.14
C ASN A 113 16.49 35.15 -26.31
N ASN A 114 16.04 33.88 -26.27
CA ASN A 114 16.43 32.89 -27.27
C ASN A 114 15.46 32.92 -28.45
N THR A 115 15.75 33.79 -29.45
CA THR A 115 14.99 33.90 -30.69
C THR A 115 15.39 32.78 -31.63
N VAL A 116 14.73 31.61 -31.51
CA VAL A 116 14.85 30.52 -32.47
C VAL A 116 13.98 30.81 -33.67
N PRO A 117 14.45 30.53 -34.92
CA PRO A 117 13.61 30.65 -36.11
C PRO A 117 12.29 29.86 -35.98
N ALA A 118 11.18 30.46 -36.42
CA ALA A 118 9.85 29.83 -36.33
C ALA A 118 9.81 28.44 -36.99
N GLU A 119 10.52 28.24 -38.09
CA GLU A 119 10.63 26.96 -38.79
C GLU A 119 11.29 25.87 -37.95
N GLU A 120 12.30 26.23 -37.14
CA GLU A 120 13.00 25.27 -36.26
C GLU A 120 12.16 24.94 -35.03
N TYR A 121 11.43 25.90 -34.48
CA TYR A 121 10.46 25.67 -33.41
C TYR A 121 9.33 24.74 -33.82
N GLU A 122 8.71 24.98 -35.01
CA GLU A 122 7.67 24.09 -35.55
C GLU A 122 8.19 22.67 -35.82
N ARG A 123 9.42 22.55 -36.33
CA ARG A 123 10.06 21.24 -36.53
C ARG A 123 10.28 20.47 -35.21
N LEU A 124 10.74 21.15 -34.16
CA LEU A 124 10.90 20.52 -32.85
C LEU A 124 9.56 20.09 -32.26
N LEU A 125 8.52 20.88 -32.47
CA LEU A 125 7.17 20.58 -32.02
C LEU A 125 6.60 19.33 -32.74
N ASP A 126 6.78 19.21 -34.08
CA ASP A 126 6.38 18.04 -34.85
C ASP A 126 7.14 16.77 -34.40
N ILE A 127 8.43 16.87 -34.06
CA ILE A 127 9.21 15.75 -33.53
C ILE A 127 8.69 15.35 -32.14
N ALA A 128 8.36 16.31 -31.29
CA ALA A 128 7.83 16.04 -29.94
C ALA A 128 6.45 15.36 -30.01
N GLU A 129 5.54 15.83 -30.91
CA GLU A 129 4.23 15.21 -31.10
C GLU A 129 4.34 13.78 -31.66
N ARG A 130 5.22 13.54 -32.63
CA ARG A 130 5.50 12.17 -33.11
C ARG A 130 6.06 11.26 -32.01
N GLY A 131 6.86 11.81 -31.11
CA GLY A 131 7.37 11.09 -29.95
C GLY A 131 6.25 10.67 -29.00
N ASP A 132 5.28 11.54 -28.74
CA ASP A 132 4.11 11.24 -27.90
C ASP A 132 3.19 10.21 -28.55
N ASP A 133 2.96 10.32 -29.86
CA ASP A 133 2.20 9.32 -30.62
C ASP A 133 2.87 7.93 -30.55
N ALA A 134 4.20 7.89 -30.68
CA ALA A 134 4.95 6.66 -30.57
C ALA A 134 4.87 6.08 -29.15
N LYS A 135 4.96 6.92 -28.12
CA LYS A 135 4.77 6.55 -26.72
C LYS A 135 3.41 5.91 -26.46
N ASN A 136 2.34 6.52 -26.97
CA ASN A 136 0.99 6.01 -26.86
C ASN A 136 0.84 4.65 -27.57
N LYS A 137 1.38 4.49 -28.77
CA LYS A 137 1.34 3.21 -29.50
C LYS A 137 2.07 2.08 -28.78
N ILE A 138 3.24 2.35 -28.17
CA ILE A 138 3.94 1.34 -27.37
C ILE A 138 3.11 0.97 -26.13
N ALA A 139 2.54 1.97 -25.45
CA ALA A 139 1.74 1.73 -24.24
C ALA A 139 0.48 0.91 -24.59
N GLU A 140 -0.29 1.31 -25.59
CA GLU A 140 -1.53 0.64 -26.00
C GLU A 140 -1.29 -0.82 -26.39
N ALA A 141 -0.26 -1.11 -27.17
CA ALA A 141 0.08 -2.47 -27.61
C ALA A 141 0.50 -3.39 -26.43
N ASN A 142 0.93 -2.82 -25.30
CA ASN A 142 1.39 -3.55 -24.13
C ASN A 142 0.41 -3.56 -22.95
N LEU A 143 -0.81 -3.04 -23.08
CA LEU A 143 -1.84 -3.09 -22.03
C LEU A 143 -2.19 -4.53 -21.64
N ARG A 144 -2.17 -5.47 -22.57
CA ARG A 144 -2.42 -6.90 -22.32
C ARG A 144 -1.35 -7.50 -21.40
N LEU A 145 -0.10 -7.04 -21.48
CA LEU A 145 0.97 -7.45 -20.57
C LEU A 145 0.65 -7.00 -19.13
N VAL A 146 0.16 -5.78 -18.94
CA VAL A 146 -0.24 -5.28 -17.62
C VAL A 146 -1.32 -6.16 -17.01
N VAL A 147 -2.36 -6.53 -17.77
CA VAL A 147 -3.45 -7.40 -17.30
C VAL A 147 -2.92 -8.76 -16.85
N SER A 148 -2.00 -9.36 -17.64
CA SER A 148 -1.40 -10.67 -17.31
C SER A 148 -0.65 -10.67 -15.97
N ILE A 149 -0.02 -9.54 -15.64
CA ILE A 149 0.71 -9.35 -14.38
C ILE A 149 -0.29 -9.04 -13.25
N ALA A 150 -1.23 -8.10 -13.47
CA ALA A 150 -2.21 -7.68 -12.46
C ALA A 150 -3.10 -8.85 -11.98
N LYS A 151 -3.42 -9.81 -12.86
CA LYS A 151 -4.17 -11.04 -12.53
C LYS A 151 -3.56 -11.81 -11.36
N LYS A 152 -2.23 -11.78 -11.19
CA LYS A 152 -1.52 -12.48 -10.10
C LYS A 152 -1.62 -11.77 -8.74
N TYR A 153 -2.07 -10.52 -8.72
CA TYR A 153 -2.18 -9.69 -7.53
C TYR A 153 -3.62 -9.50 -7.04
N THR A 154 -4.57 -10.18 -7.68
CA THR A 154 -5.99 -10.17 -7.25
C THR A 154 -6.16 -10.79 -5.86
N GLY A 155 -7.16 -10.28 -5.10
CA GLY A 155 -7.43 -10.77 -3.74
C GLY A 155 -6.50 -10.21 -2.67
N ARG A 156 -5.66 -9.21 -2.98
CA ARG A 156 -4.71 -8.59 -2.04
C ARG A 156 -5.18 -7.23 -1.51
N GLY A 157 -6.49 -6.98 -1.50
CA GLY A 157 -7.09 -5.76 -0.91
C GLY A 157 -7.36 -4.62 -1.90
N LEU A 158 -6.94 -4.74 -3.17
CA LEU A 158 -7.29 -3.80 -4.24
C LEU A 158 -8.20 -4.46 -5.29
N GLN A 159 -9.08 -3.67 -5.89
CA GLN A 159 -9.92 -4.11 -6.99
C GLN A 159 -9.07 -4.35 -8.26
N PHE A 160 -9.54 -5.25 -9.13
CA PHE A 160 -8.78 -5.65 -10.31
C PHE A 160 -8.50 -4.48 -11.28
N LEU A 161 -9.47 -3.60 -11.49
CA LEU A 161 -9.27 -2.41 -12.33
C LEU A 161 -8.24 -1.45 -11.75
N ASP A 162 -8.20 -1.29 -10.42
CA ASP A 162 -7.21 -0.43 -9.76
C ASP A 162 -5.80 -1.00 -9.91
N LEU A 163 -5.64 -2.33 -9.78
CA LEU A 163 -4.37 -3.01 -10.05
C LEU A 163 -3.90 -2.81 -11.49
N ILE A 164 -4.83 -2.85 -12.47
CA ILE A 164 -4.52 -2.59 -13.86
C ILE A 164 -4.07 -1.14 -14.04
N GLN A 165 -4.76 -0.15 -13.45
CA GLN A 165 -4.40 1.25 -13.61
C GLN A 165 -3.05 1.58 -12.97
N GLU A 166 -2.76 1.06 -11.79
CA GLU A 166 -1.43 1.21 -11.17
C GLU A 166 -0.35 0.52 -12.02
N GLY A 167 -0.67 -0.63 -12.61
CA GLY A 167 0.19 -1.31 -13.57
C GLY A 167 0.43 -0.49 -14.85
N ASN A 168 -0.61 0.17 -15.38
CA ASN A 168 -0.51 1.06 -16.53
C ASN A 168 0.39 2.27 -16.23
N MET A 169 0.32 2.83 -15.02
CA MET A 169 1.25 3.87 -14.56
C MET A 169 2.69 3.37 -14.54
N GLY A 170 2.90 2.10 -14.16
CA GLY A 170 4.20 1.43 -14.24
C GLY A 170 4.67 1.26 -15.68
N LEU A 171 3.77 0.84 -16.58
CA LEU A 171 4.05 0.70 -18.02
C LEU A 171 4.48 2.02 -18.65
N LEU A 172 3.76 3.12 -18.39
CA LEU A 172 4.12 4.45 -18.92
C LEU A 172 5.52 4.88 -18.46
N ARG A 173 5.87 4.64 -17.19
CA ARG A 173 7.24 4.88 -16.70
C ARG A 173 8.29 4.01 -17.39
N ALA A 174 7.92 2.78 -17.75
CA ALA A 174 8.81 1.89 -18.50
C ALA A 174 9.05 2.43 -19.90
N VAL A 175 8.01 2.92 -20.61
CA VAL A 175 8.13 3.54 -21.94
C VAL A 175 9.03 4.76 -21.89
N ASP A 176 8.88 5.63 -20.86
CA ASP A 176 9.68 6.84 -20.73
C ASP A 176 11.18 6.57 -20.49
N LYS A 177 11.52 5.42 -19.92
CA LYS A 177 12.89 5.06 -19.53
C LYS A 177 13.51 3.96 -20.38
N PHE A 178 12.80 3.50 -21.39
CA PHE A 178 13.31 2.45 -22.27
C PHE A 178 14.34 3.01 -23.25
N GLU A 179 15.52 2.39 -23.28
CA GLU A 179 16.62 2.72 -24.18
C GLU A 179 16.77 1.62 -25.23
N GLU A 180 16.70 1.97 -26.53
CA GLU A 180 16.84 1.02 -27.65
C GLU A 180 18.19 0.27 -27.64
N LYS A 181 19.24 0.89 -27.09
CA LYS A 181 20.61 0.39 -27.12
C LYS A 181 20.85 -0.93 -26.39
N LYS A 182 19.90 -1.37 -25.57
CA LYS A 182 19.95 -2.62 -24.82
C LYS A 182 19.15 -3.66 -25.60
N ASP A 183 19.81 -4.69 -26.17
CA ASP A 183 19.20 -5.76 -26.98
C ASP A 183 18.16 -6.65 -26.24
N PHE A 184 17.43 -6.11 -25.28
CA PHE A 184 16.36 -6.79 -24.57
C PHE A 184 14.99 -6.37 -25.12
N LYS A 185 14.03 -7.32 -25.17
CA LYS A 185 12.65 -7.03 -25.51
C LYS A 185 12.04 -6.02 -24.50
N PHE A 186 11.25 -5.10 -24.99
CA PHE A 186 10.53 -4.12 -24.16
C PHE A 186 9.74 -4.79 -23.04
N SER A 187 9.06 -5.91 -23.32
CA SER A 187 8.26 -6.67 -22.35
C SER A 187 9.06 -7.09 -21.10
N THR A 188 10.34 -7.48 -21.25
CA THR A 188 11.21 -7.88 -20.14
C THR A 188 11.47 -6.70 -19.20
N TYR A 189 11.76 -5.53 -19.77
CA TYR A 189 11.99 -4.31 -19.00
C TYR A 189 10.70 -3.77 -18.35
N ALA A 190 9.62 -3.71 -19.12
CA ALA A 190 8.31 -3.22 -18.66
C ALA A 190 7.75 -4.07 -17.49
N THR A 191 7.94 -5.39 -17.52
CA THR A 191 7.48 -6.29 -16.45
C THR A 191 8.01 -5.88 -15.08
N TRP A 192 9.26 -5.43 -14.99
CA TRP A 192 9.84 -4.98 -13.73
C TRP A 192 9.12 -3.71 -13.20
N TRP A 193 8.89 -2.72 -14.08
CA TRP A 193 8.22 -1.47 -13.70
C TRP A 193 6.74 -1.67 -13.35
N ILE A 194 6.04 -2.52 -14.11
CA ILE A 194 4.64 -2.85 -13.87
C ILE A 194 4.51 -3.54 -12.50
N ARG A 195 5.35 -4.55 -12.23
CA ARG A 195 5.36 -5.26 -10.95
C ARG A 195 5.66 -4.32 -9.79
N GLN A 196 6.68 -3.48 -9.93
CA GLN A 196 7.06 -2.51 -8.90
C GLN A 196 5.91 -1.55 -8.58
N ALA A 197 5.23 -1.03 -9.62
CA ALA A 197 4.09 -0.14 -9.45
C ALA A 197 2.93 -0.84 -8.72
N ILE A 198 2.54 -2.03 -9.17
CA ILE A 198 1.45 -2.81 -8.54
C ILE A 198 1.79 -3.17 -7.10
N THR A 199 3.00 -3.69 -6.83
CA THR A 199 3.41 -4.09 -5.47
C THR A 199 3.41 -2.89 -4.53
N ARG A 200 3.89 -1.74 -5.00
CA ARG A 200 3.88 -0.50 -4.23
C ARG A 200 2.46 0.00 -3.97
N ALA A 201 1.59 -0.03 -4.97
CA ALA A 201 0.18 0.36 -4.81
C ALA A 201 -0.55 -0.53 -3.80
N VAL A 202 -0.35 -1.85 -3.86
CA VAL A 202 -0.89 -2.79 -2.86
C VAL A 202 -0.38 -2.44 -1.46
N ALA A 203 0.92 -2.15 -1.29
CA ALA A 203 1.46 -1.79 0.01
C ALA A 203 0.89 -0.47 0.56
N ASP A 204 0.65 0.52 -0.32
CA ASP A 204 0.22 1.86 0.07
C ASP A 204 -1.30 2.00 0.25
N GLN A 205 -2.12 1.23 -0.49
CA GLN A 205 -3.57 1.49 -0.63
C GLN A 205 -4.46 0.31 -0.22
N ALA A 206 -3.95 -0.93 -0.12
CA ALA A 206 -4.78 -2.11 0.11
C ALA A 206 -5.41 -2.18 1.50
N ARG A 207 -4.86 -1.48 2.49
CA ARG A 207 -5.32 -1.54 3.88
C ARG A 207 -6.18 -0.33 4.25
N THR A 208 -7.28 -0.56 4.96
CA THR A 208 -8.14 0.50 5.50
C THR A 208 -7.36 1.48 6.38
N ILE A 209 -6.46 0.98 7.21
CA ILE A 209 -5.50 1.79 7.97
C ILE A 209 -4.15 1.67 7.28
N ARG A 210 -3.70 2.75 6.64
CA ARG A 210 -2.46 2.79 5.87
C ARG A 210 -1.25 2.50 6.75
N ILE A 211 -0.40 1.60 6.28
CA ILE A 211 0.88 1.24 6.91
C ILE A 211 2.03 1.67 5.97
N PRO A 212 3.14 2.22 6.49
CA PRO A 212 4.30 2.55 5.65
C PRO A 212 4.87 1.33 4.92
N VAL A 213 5.37 1.53 3.68
CA VAL A 213 5.84 0.44 2.80
C VAL A 213 6.89 -0.45 3.47
N HIS A 214 7.88 0.13 4.17
CA HIS A 214 8.92 -0.65 4.87
C HIS A 214 8.36 -1.57 5.96
N MET A 215 7.22 -1.19 6.58
CA MET A 215 6.55 -2.05 7.56
C MET A 215 5.79 -3.19 6.87
N VAL A 216 5.19 -2.94 5.70
CA VAL A 216 4.56 -3.99 4.89
C VAL A 216 5.62 -5.02 4.44
N GLU A 217 6.80 -4.58 4.01
CA GLU A 217 7.92 -5.46 3.68
C GLU A 217 8.35 -6.30 4.90
N THR A 218 8.42 -5.67 6.07
CA THR A 218 8.76 -6.38 7.31
C THR A 218 7.70 -7.42 7.69
N ILE A 219 6.40 -7.09 7.54
CA ILE A 219 5.28 -8.01 7.77
C ILE A 219 5.37 -9.19 6.78
N ASN A 220 5.61 -8.92 5.50
CA ASN A 220 5.77 -9.96 4.48
C ASN A 220 6.96 -10.89 4.79
N LYS A 221 8.10 -10.33 5.24
CA LYS A 221 9.25 -11.11 5.69
C LYS A 221 8.89 -11.98 6.91
N LEU A 222 8.15 -11.43 7.88
CA LEU A 222 7.69 -12.17 9.05
C LEU A 222 6.79 -13.35 8.66
N VAL A 223 5.80 -13.12 7.80
CA VAL A 223 4.89 -14.18 7.32
C VAL A 223 5.65 -15.27 6.57
N ARG A 224 6.65 -14.90 5.75
CA ARG A 224 7.52 -15.86 5.05
C ARG A 224 8.30 -16.72 6.03
N VAL A 225 8.97 -16.10 7.00
CA VAL A 225 9.75 -16.81 8.03
C VAL A 225 8.82 -17.72 8.86
N GLN A 226 7.62 -17.25 9.21
CA GLN A 226 6.64 -18.05 9.93
C GLN A 226 6.23 -19.30 9.13
N ARG A 227 5.95 -19.18 7.82
CA ARG A 227 5.64 -20.32 6.95
C ARG A 227 6.82 -21.30 6.88
N GLN A 228 8.05 -20.82 6.73
CA GLN A 228 9.24 -21.68 6.73
C GLN A 228 9.39 -22.46 8.03
N LEU A 229 9.19 -21.80 9.18
CA LEU A 229 9.28 -22.45 10.48
C LEU A 229 8.16 -23.47 10.69
N VAL A 230 6.94 -23.18 10.22
CA VAL A 230 5.83 -24.15 10.23
C VAL A 230 6.18 -25.39 9.41
N GLN A 231 6.83 -25.20 8.26
CA GLN A 231 7.29 -26.30 7.41
C GLN A 231 8.43 -27.11 8.08
N GLU A 232 9.38 -26.42 8.75
CA GLU A 232 10.50 -27.07 9.46
C GLU A 232 10.02 -27.85 10.70
N TYR A 233 9.09 -27.30 11.48
CA TYR A 233 8.70 -27.84 12.78
C TYR A 233 7.37 -28.61 12.78
N GLY A 234 6.56 -28.51 11.72
CA GLY A 234 5.23 -29.12 11.64
C GLY A 234 4.20 -28.54 12.60
N ARG A 235 4.49 -27.39 13.23
CA ARG A 235 3.62 -26.64 14.15
C ARG A 235 3.79 -25.14 13.97
N GLU A 236 2.88 -24.36 14.51
CA GLU A 236 3.04 -22.91 14.57
C GLU A 236 4.31 -22.50 15.34
N ALA A 237 5.04 -21.54 14.77
CA ALA A 237 6.26 -21.02 15.37
C ALA A 237 5.95 -20.04 16.50
N THR A 238 6.71 -20.12 17.59
CA THR A 238 6.61 -19.15 18.70
C THR A 238 7.26 -17.81 18.30
N ALA A 239 6.86 -16.72 18.97
CA ALA A 239 7.45 -15.40 18.74
C ALA A 239 8.98 -15.39 18.97
N GLU A 240 9.49 -16.24 19.87
CA GLU A 240 10.92 -16.37 20.16
C GLU A 240 11.68 -17.04 19.01
N GLU A 241 11.10 -18.07 18.39
CA GLU A 241 11.68 -18.78 17.25
C GLU A 241 11.74 -17.86 16.02
N ILE A 242 10.66 -17.11 15.77
CA ILE A 242 10.61 -16.10 14.70
C ILE A 242 11.66 -15.00 14.94
N ALA A 243 11.73 -14.47 16.18
CA ALA A 243 12.69 -13.44 16.57
C ALA A 243 14.13 -13.87 16.28
N LYS A 244 14.46 -15.12 16.64
CA LYS A 244 15.79 -15.72 16.42
C LYS A 244 16.11 -15.85 14.93
N LYS A 245 15.12 -16.26 14.09
CA LYS A 245 15.33 -16.43 12.64
C LYS A 245 15.40 -15.09 11.89
N MET A 246 14.70 -14.07 12.37
CA MET A 246 14.69 -12.71 11.79
C MET A 246 15.80 -11.79 12.33
N ASP A 247 16.51 -12.19 13.37
CA ASP A 247 17.51 -11.38 14.10
C ASP A 247 16.94 -10.06 14.64
N ILE A 248 15.78 -10.16 15.30
CA ILE A 248 15.09 -9.04 15.95
C ILE A 248 14.64 -9.44 17.35
N THR A 249 14.27 -8.46 18.19
CA THR A 249 13.78 -8.75 19.53
C THR A 249 12.36 -9.32 19.52
N VAL A 250 12.02 -10.15 20.51
CA VAL A 250 10.68 -10.76 20.65
C VAL A 250 9.58 -9.71 20.75
N GLU A 251 9.84 -8.61 21.45
CA GLU A 251 8.91 -7.48 21.56
C GLU A 251 8.58 -6.85 20.20
N LYS A 252 9.59 -6.73 19.31
CA LYS A 252 9.36 -6.26 17.95
C LYS A 252 8.51 -7.22 17.14
N VAL A 253 8.73 -8.54 17.26
CA VAL A 253 7.88 -9.55 16.58
C VAL A 253 6.43 -9.39 16.99
N GLN A 254 6.16 -9.30 18.31
CA GLN A 254 4.81 -9.12 18.83
C GLN A 254 4.17 -7.81 18.36
N ALA A 255 4.94 -6.72 18.34
CA ALA A 255 4.47 -5.43 17.81
C ALA A 255 4.11 -5.53 16.33
N ILE A 256 4.94 -6.18 15.51
CA ILE A 256 4.69 -6.38 14.08
C ILE A 256 3.44 -7.25 13.88
N GLN A 257 3.28 -8.34 14.62
CA GLN A 257 2.09 -9.20 14.57
C GLN A 257 0.81 -8.43 14.92
N LYS A 258 0.87 -7.54 15.91
CA LYS A 258 -0.27 -6.69 16.28
C LYS A 258 -0.63 -5.68 15.21
N ILE A 259 0.37 -5.07 14.54
CA ILE A 259 0.17 -4.13 13.42
C ILE A 259 -0.34 -4.86 12.18
N ALA A 260 0.04 -6.12 11.98
CA ALA A 260 -0.36 -6.91 10.83
C ALA A 260 -1.85 -7.27 10.80
N GLN A 261 -2.56 -7.20 11.95
CA GLN A 261 -3.98 -7.49 12.03
C GLN A 261 -4.81 -6.51 11.20
N GLU A 262 -5.83 -7.03 10.52
CA GLU A 262 -6.79 -6.24 9.78
C GLU A 262 -8.00 -5.87 10.66
N PRO A 263 -8.62 -4.69 10.47
CA PRO A 263 -9.82 -4.32 11.19
C PRO A 263 -11.00 -5.22 10.78
N ILE A 264 -11.83 -5.55 11.76
CA ILE A 264 -13.06 -6.32 11.57
C ILE A 264 -14.21 -5.33 11.31
N SER A 265 -15.12 -5.66 10.39
CA SER A 265 -16.30 -4.85 10.12
C SER A 265 -17.25 -4.83 11.32
N LEU A 266 -17.75 -3.65 11.67
CA LEU A 266 -18.80 -3.50 12.70
C LEU A 266 -20.14 -4.10 12.28
N GLU A 267 -20.37 -4.28 10.97
CA GLU A 267 -21.57 -4.91 10.42
C GLU A 267 -21.47 -6.46 10.42
N SER A 268 -20.36 -7.03 10.90
CA SER A 268 -20.23 -8.48 10.99
C SER A 268 -21.31 -9.06 11.91
N PRO A 269 -22.10 -10.03 11.43
CA PRO A 269 -23.15 -10.64 12.25
C PRO A 269 -22.55 -11.40 13.43
N VAL A 270 -23.21 -11.32 14.59
CA VAL A 270 -22.81 -11.99 15.83
C VAL A 270 -23.98 -12.83 16.31
N GLY A 271 -23.75 -14.14 16.52
CA GLY A 271 -24.77 -15.09 16.96
C GLY A 271 -25.31 -15.96 15.83
N GLU A 272 -26.15 -16.96 16.20
CA GLU A 272 -26.71 -17.93 15.25
C GLU A 272 -27.89 -17.37 14.43
N GLU A 273 -28.59 -16.33 14.93
CA GLU A 273 -29.80 -15.77 14.30
C GLU A 273 -29.51 -14.56 13.40
N GLU A 274 -28.24 -14.14 13.24
CA GLU A 274 -27.79 -13.01 12.39
C GLU A 274 -28.51 -11.66 12.64
N ASP A 275 -29.31 -11.55 13.70
CA ASP A 275 -30.10 -10.34 14.01
C ASP A 275 -29.29 -9.23 14.70
N SER A 276 -28.04 -9.52 15.15
CA SER A 276 -27.18 -8.59 15.87
C SER A 276 -25.86 -8.40 15.12
N SER A 277 -25.36 -7.17 15.09
CA SER A 277 -24.06 -6.83 14.54
C SER A 277 -23.01 -6.62 15.63
N LEU A 278 -21.72 -6.77 15.29
CA LEU A 278 -20.63 -6.49 16.23
C LEU A 278 -20.70 -5.05 16.79
N GLY A 279 -21.20 -4.11 15.98
CA GLY A 279 -21.35 -2.70 16.36
C GLY A 279 -22.30 -2.48 17.53
N ASP A 280 -23.32 -3.34 17.68
CA ASP A 280 -24.31 -3.22 18.76
C ASP A 280 -23.72 -3.54 20.15
N PHE A 281 -22.60 -4.23 20.19
CA PHE A 281 -21.88 -4.59 21.42
C PHE A 281 -20.76 -3.60 21.80
N VAL A 282 -20.46 -2.62 20.93
CA VAL A 282 -19.43 -1.62 21.20
C VAL A 282 -20.02 -0.47 22.00
N ALA A 283 -19.69 -0.38 23.28
CA ALA A 283 -20.14 0.70 24.14
C ALA A 283 -19.51 2.05 23.78
N ASP A 284 -20.30 3.11 23.75
CA ASP A 284 -19.81 4.48 23.61
C ASP A 284 -19.16 4.93 24.94
N GLN A 285 -17.84 5.18 24.90
CA GLN A 285 -17.07 5.66 26.05
C GLN A 285 -16.96 7.19 26.11
N THR A 286 -17.47 7.89 25.08
CA THR A 286 -17.36 9.36 25.01
C THR A 286 -18.57 10.05 25.58
N THR A 287 -19.76 9.46 25.47
CA THR A 287 -20.98 9.98 26.04
C THR A 287 -21.01 9.70 27.54
N LEU A 288 -21.23 10.75 28.32
CA LEU A 288 -21.31 10.65 29.77
C LEU A 288 -22.58 9.89 30.20
N ASP A 289 -22.43 9.06 31.22
CA ASP A 289 -23.58 8.44 31.90
C ASP A 289 -24.54 9.54 32.43
N PRO A 290 -25.86 9.31 32.40
CA PRO A 290 -26.86 10.27 32.92
C PRO A 290 -26.55 10.78 34.32
N TYR A 291 -26.03 9.92 35.21
CA TYR A 291 -25.61 10.31 36.55
C TYR A 291 -24.43 11.29 36.50
N GLU A 292 -23.37 10.97 35.75
CA GLU A 292 -22.21 11.84 35.63
C GLU A 292 -22.56 13.18 34.96
N TYR A 293 -23.42 13.16 33.95
CA TYR A 293 -23.93 14.38 33.32
C TYR A 293 -24.63 15.27 34.32
N THR A 294 -25.58 14.70 35.10
CA THR A 294 -26.34 15.42 36.11
C THR A 294 -25.41 15.94 37.22
N ALA A 295 -24.47 15.14 37.70
CA ALA A 295 -23.49 15.55 38.71
C ALA A 295 -22.62 16.72 38.21
N LYS A 296 -22.13 16.67 36.97
CA LYS A 296 -21.38 17.77 36.35
C LYS A 296 -22.21 19.03 36.16
N ALA A 297 -23.48 18.88 35.76
CA ALA A 297 -24.41 20.01 35.62
C ALA A 297 -24.69 20.70 36.98
N LYS A 298 -24.95 19.92 38.01
CA LYS A 298 -25.16 20.43 39.38
C LYS A 298 -23.87 21.09 39.93
N LEU A 299 -22.71 20.48 39.75
CA LEU A 299 -21.44 21.08 40.15
C LEU A 299 -21.22 22.43 39.46
N ARG A 300 -21.61 22.55 38.17
CA ARG A 300 -21.50 23.80 37.42
C ARG A 300 -22.46 24.89 37.98
N GLU A 301 -23.72 24.52 38.27
CA GLU A 301 -24.65 25.44 38.92
C GLU A 301 -24.15 25.96 40.27
N GLU A 302 -23.60 25.08 41.11
CA GLU A 302 -23.03 25.45 42.40
C GLU A 302 -21.80 26.33 42.26
N LEU A 303 -20.88 25.99 41.30
CA LEU A 303 -19.72 26.83 41.00
C LEU A 303 -20.18 28.23 40.52
N ASP A 304 -21.15 28.32 39.66
CA ASP A 304 -21.68 29.61 39.17
C ASP A 304 -22.29 30.43 40.33
N SER A 305 -22.98 29.81 41.28
CA SER A 305 -23.53 30.48 42.45
C SER A 305 -22.43 31.00 43.39
N VAL A 306 -21.36 30.26 43.57
CA VAL A 306 -20.19 30.65 44.37
C VAL A 306 -19.41 31.76 43.68
N LEU A 307 -19.18 31.65 42.36
CA LEU A 307 -18.49 32.69 41.58
C LEU A 307 -19.21 34.02 41.61
N ALA A 308 -20.57 34.00 41.61
CA ALA A 308 -21.39 35.22 41.70
C ALA A 308 -21.24 35.96 43.07
N THR A 309 -20.64 35.36 44.08
CA THR A 309 -20.29 36.02 45.37
C THR A 309 -19.01 36.83 45.31
N LEU A 310 -18.20 36.62 44.25
CA LEU A 310 -16.94 37.33 44.05
C LEU A 310 -17.16 38.65 43.34
N THR A 311 -16.11 39.51 43.31
CA THR A 311 -16.18 40.71 42.46
C THR A 311 -16.14 40.34 40.99
N ASP A 312 -16.83 41.11 40.12
CA ASP A 312 -16.92 40.85 38.66
C ASP A 312 -15.56 40.55 38.01
N ARG A 313 -14.50 41.17 38.54
CA ARG A 313 -13.14 40.99 38.06
C ARG A 313 -12.54 39.65 38.44
N GLU A 314 -12.71 39.24 39.68
CA GLU A 314 -12.24 37.93 40.22
C GLU A 314 -12.98 36.78 39.55
N GLU A 315 -14.29 36.91 39.42
CA GLU A 315 -15.14 35.96 38.69
C GLU A 315 -14.63 35.78 37.27
N ARG A 316 -14.42 36.91 36.55
CA ARG A 316 -13.97 36.85 35.15
C ARG A 316 -12.59 36.18 35.02
N VAL A 317 -11.65 36.49 35.91
CA VAL A 317 -10.32 35.89 35.94
C VAL A 317 -10.40 34.38 36.12
N LEU A 318 -11.21 33.89 37.08
CA LEU A 318 -11.38 32.47 37.33
C LEU A 318 -12.08 31.77 36.15
N ARG A 319 -13.13 32.34 35.59
CA ARG A 319 -13.85 31.81 34.42
C ARG A 319 -12.92 31.65 33.23
N LEU A 320 -12.06 32.63 32.95
CA LEU A 320 -11.10 32.59 31.86
C LEU A 320 -9.97 31.59 32.13
N ARG A 321 -9.44 31.57 33.35
CA ARG A 321 -8.32 30.69 33.73
C ARG A 321 -8.69 29.21 33.60
N PHE A 322 -9.86 28.84 34.09
CA PHE A 322 -10.33 27.45 34.10
C PHE A 322 -11.19 27.09 32.88
N GLY A 323 -11.42 28.02 31.95
CA GLY A 323 -12.18 27.75 30.73
C GLY A 323 -13.68 27.46 30.99
N LEU A 324 -14.26 28.06 32.03
CA LEU A 324 -15.67 27.81 32.39
C LEU A 324 -16.66 28.41 31.38
N LEU A 325 -16.22 29.37 30.53
CA LEU A 325 -17.05 30.00 29.52
C LEU A 325 -17.00 29.23 28.17
N ASP A 326 -15.80 28.93 27.71
CA ASP A 326 -15.53 28.43 26.34
C ASP A 326 -14.84 27.05 26.32
N GLY A 327 -14.61 26.43 27.49
CA GLY A 327 -13.93 25.15 27.61
C GLY A 327 -12.40 25.22 27.43
N ARG A 328 -11.84 26.42 27.09
CA ARG A 328 -10.40 26.59 26.87
C ARG A 328 -9.73 27.18 28.13
N GLN A 329 -8.85 26.40 28.74
CA GLN A 329 -8.01 26.90 29.83
C GLN A 329 -6.95 27.87 29.29
N ARG A 330 -6.86 29.05 29.93
CA ARG A 330 -5.90 30.08 29.57
C ARG A 330 -4.74 30.13 30.56
N THR A 331 -3.57 30.55 30.07
CA THR A 331 -2.44 30.81 30.92
C THR A 331 -2.62 32.10 31.73
N LEU A 332 -1.90 32.28 32.84
CA LEU A 332 -1.97 33.53 33.64
C LEU A 332 -1.58 34.76 32.84
N GLU A 333 -0.66 34.64 31.88
CA GLU A 333 -0.26 35.74 31.00
C GLU A 333 -1.37 36.10 30.01
N GLU A 334 -2.07 35.13 29.44
CA GLU A 334 -3.21 35.40 28.55
C GLU A 334 -4.37 36.05 29.28
N VAL A 335 -4.68 35.57 30.49
CA VAL A 335 -5.69 36.20 31.36
C VAL A 335 -5.29 37.63 31.76
N GLY A 336 -4.01 37.84 32.08
CA GLY A 336 -3.48 39.16 32.40
C GLY A 336 -3.56 40.19 31.25
N LYS A 337 -3.39 39.72 29.99
CA LYS A 337 -3.58 40.56 28.80
C LYS A 337 -5.04 40.94 28.59
N GLU A 338 -6.00 40.08 28.94
CA GLU A 338 -7.42 40.32 28.72
C GLU A 338 -8.09 41.14 29.84
N VAL A 339 -7.65 40.94 31.09
CA VAL A 339 -8.22 41.62 32.28
C VAL A 339 -7.43 42.84 32.72
N GLY A 340 -6.22 43.02 32.17
CA GLY A 340 -5.31 44.17 32.47
C GLY A 340 -4.21 43.84 33.48
N PRO A 341 -3.14 44.71 33.57
CA PRO A 341 -1.89 44.41 34.24
C PRO A 341 -1.95 44.24 35.75
N VAL A 342 -3.05 44.58 36.42
CA VAL A 342 -3.22 44.47 37.87
C VAL A 342 -3.58 43.04 38.31
N ALA A 343 -3.90 42.15 37.35
CA ALA A 343 -4.21 40.75 37.64
C ALA A 343 -3.03 39.91 38.14
N TYR A 344 -1.80 40.38 37.87
CA TYR A 344 -0.58 39.63 38.22
C TYR A 344 -0.28 39.61 39.72
N THR A 345 -0.65 40.64 40.48
CA THR A 345 -0.36 40.72 41.91
C THR A 345 -1.35 39.97 42.80
N HIS A 346 -2.52 39.67 42.30
CA HIS A 346 -3.59 38.92 43.03
C HIS A 346 -3.70 37.44 42.67
N LEU A 347 -3.04 36.99 41.61
CA LEU A 347 -3.05 35.62 41.14
C LEU A 347 -1.98 34.69 41.78
N THR A 348 -1.17 35.23 42.70
CA THR A 348 -0.37 34.39 43.58
C THR A 348 -1.23 33.88 44.72
N LEU A 349 -2.18 33.02 44.39
CA LEU A 349 -2.75 32.11 45.39
C LEU A 349 -1.60 31.32 45.96
N PRO A 350 -1.43 31.31 47.31
CA PRO A 350 -0.38 30.52 47.92
C PRO A 350 -0.64 29.05 47.61
N THR A 351 0.11 28.49 46.68
CA THR A 351 0.20 27.04 46.51
C THR A 351 0.89 26.47 47.75
N LYS A 352 0.23 26.54 48.90
CA LYS A 352 0.59 25.69 50.03
C LYS A 352 -0.03 24.33 49.78
N ARG A 353 0.91 23.41 49.51
CA ARG A 353 0.75 21.96 49.57
C ARG A 353 -0.34 21.53 50.57
N ILE A 354 -1.28 20.78 50.08
CA ILE A 354 -1.90 19.67 50.81
C ILE A 354 -1.30 18.40 50.27
#